data_c4ebf35ba9e977e94608a9c0890afc46
#
_entry.id   c4ebf35ba9e977e94608a9c0890afc46
#
_cell.length_a   1.000
_cell.length_b   1.000
_cell.length_c   1.000
_cell.angle_alpha   90.00
_cell.angle_beta   90.00
_cell.angle_gamma   90.00
#
_symmetry.space_group_name_H-M   'P 1'
#
loop_
_entity.id
_entity.type
_entity.pdbx_description
1 polymer ?
#
loop_
_entity_poly.entity_id
_entity_poly.type
_entity_poly.pdbx_seq_one_letter_code
_entity_poly.pdbx_strand_id
1 'polypeptide(L)'
;MTTKTRTILLALLLIAAALAASAMLFIGQPQMGAIPSGARLDAITRSPHYRGGEFQNLEPTPVLTGDSSTLSIILSGWLNPAKDLTPAAPLAAVKTDLHRLDRHADLVIWLGHSSYYVQLAGKRILIDPVFSDNAAPLPYANEAFAGSNPYSAGDFPDIDYLLISHDHWDHLDYPTLKALLPRVKAVVSGLGVGAHLERFGYPQARIHEADWNSTLQLDPELTIHLLPARHYSGRLFKKNQTLWVAFALKSVRQTLFFSGDSGYGRHFADIGRRLGPIDLAVLDMGQYDPRWPLIHMTPEEAAKAAEDLQARALMPAHLGKFALANHPWMAPLDRISLASDGK
;
A
#
# COMPACT_ATOMS: atom_id res chain seq x y z
N MET A 1 -55.57 3.56 -7.01
CA MET A 1 -54.27 3.89 -7.68
C MET A 1 -54.54 3.90 -9.18
N THR A 2 -54.24 5.00 -9.85
CA THR A 2 -54.47 5.12 -11.31
C THR A 2 -53.49 4.24 -12.08
N THR A 3 -53.83 3.89 -13.34
CA THR A 3 -52.95 3.12 -14.23
C THR A 3 -51.57 3.81 -14.38
N LYS A 4 -51.52 5.13 -14.51
CA LYS A 4 -50.29 5.94 -14.54
C LYS A 4 -49.45 5.77 -13.31
N THR A 5 -50.06 5.79 -12.08
CA THR A 5 -49.32 5.60 -10.84
C THR A 5 -48.70 4.20 -10.73
N ARG A 6 -49.43 3.16 -11.21
CA ARG A 6 -48.88 1.77 -11.24
C ARG A 6 -47.74 1.65 -12.22
N THR A 7 -47.81 2.26 -13.43
CA THR A 7 -46.71 2.23 -14.40
C THR A 7 -45.46 2.95 -13.88
N ILE A 8 -45.60 4.11 -13.22
CA ILE A 8 -44.49 4.84 -12.64
C ILE A 8 -43.85 3.99 -11.50
N LEU A 9 -44.68 3.40 -10.63
CA LEU A 9 -44.15 2.57 -9.55
C LEU A 9 -43.38 1.35 -10.08
N LEU A 10 -43.91 0.69 -11.10
CA LEU A 10 -43.24 -0.44 -11.74
C LEU A 10 -41.91 -0.02 -12.38
N ALA A 11 -41.87 1.12 -13.08
CA ALA A 11 -40.63 1.65 -13.65
C ALA A 11 -39.57 1.96 -12.59
N LEU A 12 -39.97 2.58 -11.47
CA LEU A 12 -39.05 2.84 -10.33
C LEU A 12 -38.51 1.55 -9.70
N LEU A 13 -39.36 0.52 -9.54
CA LEU A 13 -38.93 -0.78 -9.03
C LEU A 13 -37.96 -1.47 -9.99
N LEU A 14 -38.19 -1.42 -11.28
CA LEU A 14 -37.27 -1.98 -12.28
C LEU A 14 -35.93 -1.25 -12.30
N ILE A 15 -35.92 0.08 -12.19
CA ILE A 15 -34.70 0.88 -12.07
C ILE A 15 -33.96 0.51 -10.80
N ALA A 16 -34.64 0.44 -9.65
CA ALA A 16 -34.03 0.05 -8.39
C ALA A 16 -33.43 -1.38 -8.44
N ALA A 17 -34.15 -2.32 -9.05
CA ALA A 17 -33.66 -3.68 -9.25
C ALA A 17 -32.43 -3.72 -10.19
N ALA A 18 -32.43 -2.96 -11.26
CA ALA A 18 -31.29 -2.85 -12.17
C ALA A 18 -30.06 -2.24 -11.49
N LEU A 19 -30.26 -1.18 -10.69
CA LEU A 19 -29.18 -0.55 -9.91
C LEU A 19 -28.62 -1.53 -8.86
N ALA A 20 -29.49 -2.26 -8.15
CA ALA A 20 -29.06 -3.27 -7.18
C ALA A 20 -28.29 -4.41 -7.84
N ALA A 21 -28.75 -4.90 -9.00
CA ALA A 21 -28.04 -5.93 -9.77
C ALA A 21 -26.67 -5.42 -10.26
N SER A 22 -26.61 -4.20 -10.76
CA SER A 22 -25.35 -3.57 -11.20
C SER A 22 -24.35 -3.42 -10.02
N ALA A 23 -24.85 -2.98 -8.86
CA ALA A 23 -24.03 -2.89 -7.65
C ALA A 23 -23.51 -4.27 -7.20
N MET A 24 -24.34 -5.31 -7.22
CA MET A 24 -23.93 -6.68 -6.89
C MET A 24 -22.88 -7.22 -7.88
N LEU A 25 -23.07 -7.00 -9.18
CA LEU A 25 -22.10 -7.38 -10.20
C LEU A 25 -20.77 -6.64 -10.00
N PHE A 26 -20.82 -5.35 -9.69
CA PHE A 26 -19.61 -4.54 -9.41
C PHE A 26 -18.87 -5.05 -8.17
N ILE A 27 -19.59 -5.26 -7.06
CA ILE A 27 -18.99 -5.76 -5.80
C ILE A 27 -18.46 -7.20 -5.99
N GLY A 28 -19.06 -7.99 -6.88
CA GLY A 28 -18.63 -9.34 -7.23
C GLY A 28 -17.35 -9.42 -8.07
N GLN A 29 -16.83 -8.30 -8.58
CA GLN A 29 -15.64 -8.30 -9.43
C GLN A 29 -14.38 -8.74 -8.65
N PRO A 30 -13.41 -9.41 -9.30
CA PRO A 30 -12.19 -9.90 -8.64
C PRO A 30 -11.41 -8.81 -7.92
N GLN A 31 -11.32 -7.60 -8.48
CA GLN A 31 -10.59 -6.48 -7.88
C GLN A 31 -11.09 -6.09 -6.48
N MET A 32 -12.34 -6.42 -6.15
CA MET A 32 -12.89 -6.18 -4.80
C MET A 32 -12.25 -7.09 -3.74
N GLY A 33 -11.53 -8.12 -4.18
CA GLY A 33 -10.84 -9.05 -3.29
C GLY A 33 -11.79 -10.06 -2.63
N ALA A 34 -11.34 -10.67 -1.55
CA ALA A 34 -12.08 -11.66 -0.78
C ALA A 34 -11.81 -11.50 0.72
N ILE A 35 -12.82 -11.76 1.53
CA ILE A 35 -12.66 -11.81 2.99
C ILE A 35 -12.02 -13.16 3.35
N PRO A 36 -11.01 -13.19 4.25
CA PRO A 36 -10.40 -14.43 4.71
C PRO A 36 -11.43 -15.38 5.33
N SER A 37 -11.29 -16.69 5.02
CA SER A 37 -12.17 -17.74 5.54
C SER A 37 -11.41 -19.07 5.71
N GLY A 38 -12.02 -20.07 6.35
CA GLY A 38 -11.44 -21.38 6.57
C GLY A 38 -10.09 -21.34 7.28
N ALA A 39 -9.14 -22.15 6.87
CA ALA A 39 -7.82 -22.26 7.51
C ALA A 39 -7.06 -20.92 7.60
N ARG A 40 -7.28 -19.98 6.66
CA ARG A 40 -6.70 -18.63 6.73
C ARG A 40 -7.31 -17.82 7.88
N LEU A 41 -8.63 -17.87 8.05
CA LEU A 41 -9.29 -17.23 9.20
C LEU A 41 -8.84 -17.85 10.52
N ASP A 42 -8.66 -19.19 10.57
CA ASP A 42 -8.12 -19.87 11.74
C ASP A 42 -6.69 -19.40 12.08
N ALA A 43 -5.85 -19.11 11.09
CA ALA A 43 -4.53 -18.53 11.31
C ALA A 43 -4.62 -17.09 11.84
N ILE A 44 -5.51 -16.29 11.30
CA ILE A 44 -5.78 -14.90 11.73
C ILE A 44 -6.24 -14.87 13.18
N THR A 45 -7.17 -15.72 13.57
CA THR A 45 -7.73 -15.75 14.95
C THR A 45 -6.73 -16.18 16.01
N ARG A 46 -5.62 -16.82 15.63
CA ARG A 46 -4.51 -17.12 16.53
C ARG A 46 -3.55 -15.95 16.75
N SER A 47 -3.63 -14.91 15.90
CA SER A 47 -2.79 -13.73 16.06
C SER A 47 -3.15 -12.97 17.34
N PRO A 48 -2.18 -12.58 18.19
CA PRO A 48 -2.44 -11.72 19.34
C PRO A 48 -2.91 -10.32 18.95
N HIS A 49 -2.76 -9.96 17.67
CA HIS A 49 -3.14 -8.66 17.12
C HIS A 49 -4.57 -8.66 16.55
N TYR A 50 -5.23 -9.82 16.42
CA TYR A 50 -6.62 -9.95 15.98
C TYR A 50 -7.54 -10.08 17.19
N ARG A 51 -8.33 -9.03 17.46
CA ARG A 51 -9.22 -8.96 18.63
C ARG A 51 -10.55 -8.31 18.25
N GLY A 52 -11.64 -8.83 18.80
CA GLY A 52 -12.98 -8.28 18.52
C GLY A 52 -13.43 -8.45 17.06
N GLY A 53 -12.83 -9.39 16.31
CA GLY A 53 -13.17 -9.65 14.91
C GLY A 53 -12.40 -8.78 13.89
N GLU A 54 -11.33 -8.11 14.31
CA GLU A 54 -10.47 -7.27 13.46
C GLU A 54 -9.03 -7.21 13.96
N PHE A 55 -8.07 -6.90 13.06
CA PHE A 55 -6.72 -6.56 13.44
C PHE A 55 -6.66 -5.18 14.08
N GLN A 56 -5.81 -5.02 15.08
CA GLN A 56 -5.65 -3.78 15.85
C GLN A 56 -4.18 -3.35 15.88
N ASN A 57 -3.95 -2.05 15.84
CA ASN A 57 -2.62 -1.46 16.02
C ASN A 57 -2.07 -1.73 17.43
N LEU A 58 -0.74 -1.65 17.58
CA LEU A 58 -0.07 -1.77 18.89
C LEU A 58 -0.48 -0.66 19.85
N GLU A 59 -0.88 0.49 19.32
CA GLU A 59 -1.36 1.66 20.04
C GLU A 59 -2.74 2.06 19.51
N PRO A 60 -3.61 2.68 20.34
CA PRO A 60 -4.89 3.19 19.86
C PRO A 60 -4.69 4.11 18.64
N THR A 61 -5.33 3.76 17.53
CA THR A 61 -5.13 4.44 16.24
C THR A 61 -6.46 4.66 15.55
N PRO A 62 -7.26 5.65 15.98
CA PRO A 62 -8.42 6.05 15.20
C PRO A 62 -7.97 6.55 13.82
N VAL A 63 -8.64 6.07 12.77
CA VAL A 63 -8.33 6.45 11.37
C VAL A 63 -8.55 7.94 11.15
N LEU A 64 -9.62 8.48 11.73
CA LEU A 64 -9.93 9.91 11.70
C LEU A 64 -9.91 10.48 13.12
N THR A 65 -9.46 11.71 13.26
CA THR A 65 -9.42 12.43 14.52
C THR A 65 -10.33 13.68 14.48
N GLY A 66 -10.75 14.14 15.66
CA GLY A 66 -11.70 15.26 15.78
C GLY A 66 -13.10 14.91 15.26
N ASP A 67 -13.83 15.91 14.80
CA ASP A 67 -15.20 15.78 14.27
C ASP A 67 -15.24 15.45 12.77
N SER A 68 -14.12 14.98 12.20
CA SER A 68 -14.00 14.68 10.77
C SER A 68 -14.75 13.39 10.43
N SER A 69 -15.46 13.41 9.29
CA SER A 69 -16.08 12.24 8.71
C SER A 69 -15.56 12.04 7.28
N THR A 70 -15.62 10.81 6.77
CA THR A 70 -15.23 10.51 5.38
C THR A 70 -15.97 11.40 4.38
N LEU A 71 -17.26 11.65 4.60
CA LEU A 71 -18.05 12.52 3.73
C LEU A 71 -17.56 13.97 3.79
N SER A 72 -17.27 14.52 4.99
CA SER A 72 -16.76 15.87 5.13
C SER A 72 -15.38 16.05 4.47
N ILE A 73 -14.55 15.02 4.50
CA ILE A 73 -13.23 15.00 3.84
C ILE A 73 -13.40 15.05 2.32
N ILE A 74 -14.24 14.19 1.75
CA ILE A 74 -14.51 14.15 0.30
C ILE A 74 -15.08 15.49 -0.15
N LEU A 75 -16.08 16.02 0.54
CA LEU A 75 -16.71 17.30 0.20
C LEU A 75 -15.71 18.47 0.30
N SER A 76 -14.88 18.51 1.35
CA SER A 76 -13.88 19.58 1.53
C SER A 76 -12.80 19.51 0.45
N GLY A 77 -12.33 18.34 0.10
CA GLY A 77 -11.34 18.14 -0.97
C GLY A 77 -11.89 18.55 -2.35
N TRP A 78 -13.17 18.30 -2.60
CA TRP A 78 -13.82 18.70 -3.85
C TRP A 78 -14.16 20.19 -3.91
N LEU A 79 -14.64 20.77 -2.81
CA LEU A 79 -15.03 22.20 -2.74
C LEU A 79 -13.84 23.13 -2.56
N ASN A 80 -12.79 22.71 -1.89
CA ASN A 80 -11.61 23.49 -1.54
C ASN A 80 -10.32 22.68 -1.78
N PRO A 81 -10.01 22.32 -3.04
CA PRO A 81 -8.76 21.62 -3.35
C PRO A 81 -7.57 22.51 -3.03
N ALA A 82 -6.51 21.93 -2.50
CA ALA A 82 -5.26 22.64 -2.28
C ALA A 82 -4.72 23.20 -3.61
N LYS A 83 -4.08 24.37 -3.53
CA LYS A 83 -3.32 24.89 -4.67
C LYS A 83 -2.19 23.90 -5.02
N ASP A 84 -1.93 23.70 -6.31
CA ASP A 84 -0.90 22.80 -6.79
C ASP A 84 -1.03 21.37 -6.24
N LEU A 85 -2.28 20.88 -6.12
CA LEU A 85 -2.59 19.51 -5.68
C LEU A 85 -1.96 18.45 -6.60
N THR A 86 -1.86 18.76 -7.89
CA THR A 86 -1.27 17.91 -8.93
C THR A 86 -0.22 18.67 -9.72
N PRO A 87 0.76 17.99 -10.36
CA PRO A 87 1.73 18.63 -11.25
C PRO A 87 1.06 19.37 -12.41
N ALA A 88 1.54 20.57 -12.74
CA ALA A 88 1.04 21.39 -13.85
C ALA A 88 1.44 20.82 -15.24
N ALA A 89 2.42 19.93 -15.30
CA ALA A 89 2.90 19.25 -16.50
C ALA A 89 3.21 17.78 -16.20
N PRO A 90 3.23 16.90 -17.21
CA PRO A 90 3.63 15.51 -17.01
C PRO A 90 5.00 15.38 -16.33
N LEU A 91 5.08 14.50 -15.34
CA LEU A 91 6.33 14.23 -14.64
C LEU A 91 7.35 13.61 -15.59
N ALA A 92 8.57 14.12 -15.55
CA ALA A 92 9.70 13.49 -16.24
C ALA A 92 10.11 12.24 -15.47
N ALA A 93 10.02 11.08 -16.11
CA ALA A 93 10.44 9.82 -15.52
C ALA A 93 11.58 9.21 -16.35
N VAL A 94 12.57 8.63 -15.66
CA VAL A 94 13.63 7.85 -16.30
C VAL A 94 13.25 6.38 -16.26
N LYS A 95 13.02 5.78 -17.44
CA LYS A 95 12.73 4.36 -17.57
C LYS A 95 14.03 3.58 -17.76
N THR A 96 14.36 2.75 -16.81
CA THR A 96 15.51 1.81 -16.87
C THR A 96 15.08 0.50 -17.52
N ASP A 97 15.91 -0.06 -18.41
CA ASP A 97 15.69 -1.42 -18.91
C ASP A 97 16.07 -2.45 -17.84
N LEU A 98 15.05 -2.98 -17.14
CA LEU A 98 15.23 -3.90 -16.02
C LEU A 98 15.79 -5.26 -16.42
N HIS A 99 15.66 -5.65 -17.71
CA HIS A 99 16.21 -6.90 -18.22
C HIS A 99 17.74 -6.85 -18.38
N ARG A 100 18.30 -5.66 -18.56
CA ARG A 100 19.75 -5.44 -18.77
C ARG A 100 20.52 -5.19 -17.47
N LEU A 101 19.83 -5.09 -16.33
CA LEU A 101 20.49 -4.90 -15.04
C LEU A 101 21.26 -6.16 -14.65
N ASP A 102 22.49 -5.97 -14.16
CA ASP A 102 23.23 -7.06 -13.53
C ASP A 102 22.45 -7.55 -12.31
N ARG A 103 22.10 -8.84 -12.32
CA ARG A 103 21.33 -9.45 -11.25
C ARG A 103 21.98 -9.36 -9.86
N HIS A 104 23.31 -9.28 -9.83
CA HIS A 104 24.10 -9.22 -8.59
C HIS A 104 24.34 -7.79 -8.09
N ALA A 105 23.92 -6.77 -8.85
CA ALA A 105 23.94 -5.40 -8.36
C ALA A 105 22.81 -5.20 -7.33
N ASP A 106 23.16 -4.77 -6.11
CA ASP A 106 22.19 -4.36 -5.11
C ASP A 106 21.71 -2.95 -5.46
N LEU A 107 20.39 -2.78 -5.66
CA LEU A 107 19.79 -1.50 -6.07
C LEU A 107 18.31 -1.42 -5.69
N VAL A 108 17.82 -0.18 -5.61
CA VAL A 108 16.40 0.14 -5.45
C VAL A 108 16.00 1.10 -6.57
N ILE A 109 14.91 0.79 -7.28
CA ILE A 109 14.30 1.67 -8.28
C ILE A 109 12.90 2.03 -7.78
N TRP A 110 12.65 3.31 -7.60
CA TRP A 110 11.32 3.82 -7.29
C TRP A 110 10.45 3.85 -8.56
N LEU A 111 9.28 3.25 -8.47
CA LEU A 111 8.33 3.13 -9.59
C LEU A 111 7.14 4.09 -9.45
N GLY A 112 7.25 5.04 -8.52
CA GLY A 112 6.20 5.98 -8.13
C GLY A 112 5.37 5.49 -6.95
N HIS A 113 4.80 6.41 -6.17
CA HIS A 113 4.04 6.16 -4.95
C HIS A 113 4.82 5.31 -3.95
N SER A 114 4.29 4.15 -3.58
CA SER A 114 4.92 3.16 -2.69
C SER A 114 5.42 1.92 -3.44
N SER A 115 5.61 2.03 -4.77
CA SER A 115 6.03 0.90 -5.61
C SER A 115 7.54 0.90 -5.81
N TYR A 116 8.19 -0.24 -5.59
CA TYR A 116 9.65 -0.38 -5.69
C TYR A 116 10.05 -1.68 -6.37
N TYR A 117 11.03 -1.59 -7.27
CA TYR A 117 11.80 -2.73 -7.73
C TYR A 117 13.14 -2.75 -7.01
N VAL A 118 13.45 -3.86 -6.37
CA VAL A 118 14.65 -4.05 -5.54
C VAL A 118 15.44 -5.24 -6.06
N GLN A 119 16.74 -5.07 -6.24
CA GLN A 119 17.67 -6.18 -6.34
C GLN A 119 18.50 -6.21 -5.05
N LEU A 120 18.53 -7.35 -4.37
CA LEU A 120 19.29 -7.54 -3.14
C LEU A 120 19.73 -9.00 -3.05
N ALA A 121 21.02 -9.24 -2.82
CA ALA A 121 21.59 -10.58 -2.72
C ALA A 121 21.21 -11.48 -3.93
N GLY A 122 21.25 -10.93 -5.16
CA GLY A 122 20.88 -11.64 -6.37
C GLY A 122 19.41 -11.96 -6.54
N LYS A 123 18.50 -11.45 -5.67
CA LYS A 123 17.05 -11.62 -5.77
C LYS A 123 16.39 -10.38 -6.35
N ARG A 124 15.36 -10.58 -7.15
CA ARG A 124 14.50 -9.54 -7.71
C ARG A 124 13.21 -9.49 -6.92
N ILE A 125 12.97 -8.36 -6.29
CA ILE A 125 11.86 -8.15 -5.36
C ILE A 125 11.04 -6.99 -5.88
N LEU A 126 9.72 -7.14 -5.85
CA LEU A 126 8.78 -6.09 -6.22
C LEU A 126 7.89 -5.80 -5.02
N ILE A 127 7.77 -4.53 -4.64
CA ILE A 127 7.01 -4.12 -3.45
C ILE A 127 5.87 -3.22 -3.90
N ASP A 128 4.64 -3.54 -3.48
CA ASP A 128 3.39 -2.80 -3.70
C ASP A 128 3.26 -2.22 -5.14
N PRO A 129 3.39 -3.03 -6.20
CA PRO A 129 3.38 -2.52 -7.56
C PRO A 129 1.98 -2.07 -7.98
N VAL A 130 1.88 -0.80 -8.36
CA VAL A 130 0.64 -0.19 -8.89
C VAL A 130 0.97 0.48 -10.22
N PHE A 131 0.53 -0.11 -11.34
CA PHE A 131 0.73 0.41 -12.68
C PHE A 131 -0.57 0.82 -13.36
N SER A 132 -1.70 0.75 -12.64
CA SER A 132 -2.98 1.30 -13.07
C SER A 132 -2.96 2.83 -13.08
N ASP A 133 -3.80 3.42 -13.92
CA ASP A 133 -3.93 4.86 -14.04
C ASP A 133 -4.73 5.50 -12.90
N ASN A 134 -5.27 4.68 -11.98
CA ASN A 134 -6.02 5.15 -10.83
C ASN A 134 -5.91 4.20 -9.63
N ALA A 135 -5.88 4.75 -8.44
CA ALA A 135 -5.84 4.03 -7.17
C ALA A 135 -7.23 3.90 -6.54
N ALA A 136 -8.17 3.33 -7.28
CA ALA A 136 -9.56 3.16 -6.83
C ALA A 136 -10.28 2.06 -7.64
N PRO A 137 -11.39 1.51 -7.13
CA PRO A 137 -12.18 0.53 -7.87
C PRO A 137 -12.95 1.15 -9.04
N LEU A 138 -13.16 2.47 -9.01
CA LEU A 138 -13.88 3.21 -10.04
C LEU A 138 -12.89 3.95 -10.93
N PRO A 139 -13.09 3.96 -12.27
CA PRO A 139 -12.32 4.82 -13.16
C PRO A 139 -12.53 6.29 -12.78
N TYR A 140 -11.55 7.12 -13.05
CA TYR A 140 -11.56 8.57 -12.78
C TYR A 140 -11.55 8.95 -11.28
N ALA A 141 -11.32 8.00 -10.38
CA ALA A 141 -11.11 8.28 -8.96
C ALA A 141 -9.64 8.04 -8.60
N ASN A 142 -9.02 8.99 -7.91
CA ASN A 142 -7.60 8.93 -7.54
C ASN A 142 -6.69 8.67 -8.74
N GLU A 143 -6.79 9.51 -9.78
CA GLU A 143 -5.99 9.37 -11.00
C GLU A 143 -4.50 9.60 -10.74
N ALA A 144 -3.67 8.82 -11.44
CA ALA A 144 -2.22 8.98 -11.41
C ALA A 144 -1.80 10.27 -12.12
N PHE A 145 -0.81 10.95 -11.58
CA PHE A 145 -0.22 12.12 -12.23
C PHE A 145 0.33 11.74 -13.63
N ALA A 146 0.09 12.58 -14.61
CA ALA A 146 0.62 12.37 -15.94
C ALA A 146 2.14 12.16 -15.92
N GLY A 147 2.63 11.13 -16.58
CA GLY A 147 4.06 10.78 -16.65
C GLY A 147 4.59 9.99 -15.44
N SER A 148 3.82 9.80 -14.36
CA SER A 148 4.27 9.07 -13.16
C SER A 148 4.31 7.55 -13.33
N ASN A 149 3.81 7.01 -14.44
CA ASN A 149 3.65 5.58 -14.67
C ASN A 149 4.42 5.09 -15.92
N PRO A 150 5.78 5.13 -15.92
CA PRO A 150 6.59 4.75 -17.09
C PRO A 150 6.68 3.24 -17.31
N TYR A 151 6.36 2.43 -16.29
CA TYR A 151 6.47 0.98 -16.34
C TYR A 151 5.12 0.29 -16.49
N SER A 152 5.14 -0.88 -17.11
CA SER A 152 4.05 -1.85 -17.18
C SER A 152 4.54 -3.23 -16.70
N ALA A 153 3.65 -4.16 -16.46
CA ALA A 153 4.03 -5.52 -16.06
C ALA A 153 4.96 -6.22 -17.08
N GLY A 154 4.90 -5.83 -18.36
CA GLY A 154 5.74 -6.38 -19.43
C GLY A 154 7.23 -5.98 -19.33
N ASP A 155 7.53 -4.87 -18.64
CA ASP A 155 8.89 -4.36 -18.48
C ASP A 155 9.72 -5.11 -17.43
N PHE A 156 9.09 -6.02 -16.66
CA PHE A 156 9.75 -6.73 -15.55
C PHE A 156 10.25 -8.11 -15.99
N PRO A 157 11.50 -8.48 -15.62
CA PRO A 157 11.97 -9.86 -15.66
C PRO A 157 11.21 -10.71 -14.64
N ASP A 158 11.56 -12.01 -14.53
CA ASP A 158 11.04 -12.87 -13.47
C ASP A 158 11.35 -12.29 -12.08
N ILE A 159 10.34 -12.25 -11.22
CA ILE A 159 10.36 -11.72 -9.86
C ILE A 159 10.44 -12.89 -8.87
N ASP A 160 11.46 -12.88 -8.03
CA ASP A 160 11.61 -13.91 -7.01
C ASP A 160 10.59 -13.72 -5.89
N TYR A 161 10.40 -12.49 -5.42
CA TYR A 161 9.47 -12.15 -4.34
C TYR A 161 8.63 -10.92 -4.67
N LEU A 162 7.32 -11.05 -4.58
CA LEU A 162 6.36 -9.95 -4.57
C LEU A 162 5.94 -9.70 -3.11
N LEU A 163 6.18 -8.49 -2.60
CA LEU A 163 5.80 -8.09 -1.25
C LEU A 163 4.60 -7.16 -1.31
N ILE A 164 3.58 -7.44 -0.52
CA ILE A 164 2.38 -6.61 -0.40
C ILE A 164 2.24 -6.18 1.06
N SER A 165 2.35 -4.88 1.30
CA SER A 165 2.28 -4.29 2.64
C SER A 165 0.88 -4.38 3.24
N HIS A 166 -0.14 -4.03 2.47
CA HIS A 166 -1.55 -4.10 2.85
C HIS A 166 -2.49 -4.05 1.65
N ASP A 167 -3.79 -4.06 1.88
CA ASP A 167 -4.80 -4.28 0.84
C ASP A 167 -5.45 -3.02 0.27
N HIS A 168 -4.97 -1.80 0.55
CA HIS A 168 -5.50 -0.59 -0.05
C HIS A 168 -5.29 -0.56 -1.56
N TRP A 169 -6.08 0.26 -2.27
CA TRP A 169 -6.14 0.28 -3.73
C TRP A 169 -4.85 0.77 -4.39
N ASP A 170 -4.10 1.59 -3.69
CA ASP A 170 -2.82 2.17 -4.09
C ASP A 170 -1.60 1.32 -3.71
N HIS A 171 -1.83 0.09 -3.18
CA HIS A 171 -0.80 -0.92 -2.85
C HIS A 171 -1.10 -2.29 -3.44
N LEU A 172 -2.35 -2.74 -3.40
CA LEU A 172 -2.80 -4.03 -3.93
C LEU A 172 -3.60 -3.81 -5.23
N ASP A 173 -2.92 -3.55 -6.33
CA ASP A 173 -3.50 -3.24 -7.64
C ASP A 173 -3.82 -4.49 -8.44
N TYR A 174 -5.12 -4.83 -8.57
CA TYR A 174 -5.58 -6.05 -9.26
C TYR A 174 -5.07 -6.16 -10.71
N PRO A 175 -5.20 -5.13 -11.59
CA PRO A 175 -4.73 -5.24 -12.96
C PRO A 175 -3.24 -5.52 -13.08
N THR A 176 -2.43 -4.80 -12.29
CA THR A 176 -0.98 -4.99 -12.21
C THR A 176 -0.62 -6.38 -11.74
N LEU A 177 -1.19 -6.82 -10.62
CA LEU A 177 -0.90 -8.14 -10.04
C LEU A 177 -1.34 -9.27 -10.95
N LYS A 178 -2.49 -9.13 -11.61
CA LYS A 178 -2.96 -10.09 -12.61
C LYS A 178 -2.00 -10.23 -13.79
N ALA A 179 -1.46 -9.12 -14.27
CA ALA A 179 -0.50 -9.11 -15.37
C ALA A 179 0.88 -9.66 -14.96
N LEU A 180 1.29 -9.47 -13.70
CA LEU A 180 2.55 -9.97 -13.14
C LEU A 180 2.51 -11.45 -12.75
N LEU A 181 1.34 -12.05 -12.58
CA LEU A 181 1.15 -13.43 -12.09
C LEU A 181 2.06 -14.48 -12.75
N PRO A 182 2.29 -14.48 -14.08
CA PRO A 182 3.15 -15.47 -14.73
C PRO A 182 4.64 -15.34 -14.34
N ARG A 183 5.07 -14.15 -13.87
CA ARG A 183 6.47 -13.81 -13.60
C ARG A 183 6.85 -13.90 -12.12
N VAL A 184 5.87 -13.99 -11.21
CA VAL A 184 6.08 -13.97 -9.76
C VAL A 184 6.22 -15.38 -9.24
N LYS A 185 7.35 -15.69 -8.56
CA LYS A 185 7.61 -17.02 -7.97
C LYS A 185 6.94 -17.19 -6.62
N ALA A 186 7.07 -16.20 -5.73
CA ALA A 186 6.49 -16.21 -4.40
C ALA A 186 5.95 -14.83 -4.02
N VAL A 187 4.91 -14.81 -3.18
CA VAL A 187 4.33 -13.58 -2.61
C VAL A 187 4.45 -13.63 -1.10
N VAL A 188 4.83 -12.50 -0.49
CA VAL A 188 4.91 -12.33 0.97
C VAL A 188 4.00 -11.20 1.40
N SER A 189 3.20 -11.42 2.43
CA SER A 189 2.26 -10.40 2.93
C SER A 189 1.88 -10.63 4.40
N GLY A 190 1.20 -9.67 4.99
CA GLY A 190 0.52 -9.83 6.27
C GLY A 190 -0.62 -10.85 6.21
N LEU A 191 -0.99 -11.39 7.36
CA LEU A 191 -2.09 -12.36 7.51
C LEU A 191 -3.38 -11.84 6.87
N GLY A 192 -4.05 -12.67 6.09
CA GLY A 192 -5.34 -12.40 5.45
C GLY A 192 -5.26 -11.86 4.03
N VAL A 193 -4.18 -11.17 3.64
CA VAL A 193 -4.00 -10.61 2.28
C VAL A 193 -4.03 -11.69 1.20
N GLY A 194 -3.60 -12.91 1.54
CA GLY A 194 -3.63 -14.05 0.64
C GLY A 194 -5.02 -14.39 0.10
N ALA A 195 -6.10 -14.05 0.80
CA ALA A 195 -7.46 -14.22 0.29
C ALA A 195 -7.73 -13.39 -0.97
N HIS A 196 -7.22 -12.15 -1.01
CA HIS A 196 -7.28 -11.29 -2.19
C HIS A 196 -6.43 -11.87 -3.32
N LEU A 197 -5.19 -12.27 -3.02
CA LEU A 197 -4.25 -12.83 -3.99
C LEU A 197 -4.76 -14.10 -4.66
N GLU A 198 -5.37 -15.03 -3.90
CA GLU A 198 -6.01 -16.22 -4.46
C GLU A 198 -7.16 -15.86 -5.40
N ARG A 199 -7.99 -14.89 -5.02
CA ARG A 199 -9.05 -14.38 -5.90
C ARG A 199 -8.50 -13.74 -7.17
N PHE A 200 -7.28 -13.17 -7.12
CA PHE A 200 -6.57 -12.63 -8.29
C PHE A 200 -5.93 -13.72 -9.15
N GLY A 201 -5.90 -14.96 -8.65
CA GLY A 201 -5.42 -16.14 -9.36
C GLY A 201 -4.04 -16.65 -8.92
N TYR A 202 -3.45 -16.09 -7.87
CA TYR A 202 -2.19 -16.59 -7.32
C TYR A 202 -2.42 -17.95 -6.63
N PRO A 203 -1.64 -18.99 -6.95
CA PRO A 203 -1.75 -20.28 -6.26
C PRO A 203 -1.38 -20.14 -4.77
N GLN A 204 -2.16 -20.75 -3.90
CA GLN A 204 -1.91 -20.76 -2.44
C GLN A 204 -0.46 -21.15 -2.09
N ALA A 205 0.09 -22.15 -2.80
CA ALA A 205 1.47 -22.61 -2.57
C ALA A 205 2.55 -21.55 -2.82
N ARG A 206 2.23 -20.45 -3.49
CA ARG A 206 3.15 -19.31 -3.72
C ARG A 206 2.96 -18.19 -2.70
N ILE A 207 1.96 -18.27 -1.82
CA ILE A 207 1.58 -17.19 -0.90
C ILE A 207 2.09 -17.51 0.50
N HIS A 208 2.96 -16.67 1.02
CA HIS A 208 3.52 -16.74 2.37
C HIS A 208 2.97 -15.59 3.19
N GLU A 209 2.07 -15.90 4.12
CA GLU A 209 1.47 -14.92 5.04
C GLU A 209 2.07 -15.09 6.43
N ALA A 210 2.37 -13.96 7.09
CA ALA A 210 2.90 -14.00 8.45
C ALA A 210 2.41 -12.81 9.29
N ASP A 211 2.51 -12.98 10.59
CA ASP A 211 2.17 -11.94 11.58
C ASP A 211 3.32 -10.96 11.78
N TRP A 212 3.07 -9.86 12.46
CA TRP A 212 4.12 -8.93 12.89
C TRP A 212 5.21 -9.64 13.68
N ASN A 213 6.43 -9.16 13.50
CA ASN A 213 7.65 -9.69 14.10
C ASN A 213 8.04 -11.10 13.62
N SER A 214 7.41 -11.58 12.56
CA SER A 214 7.83 -12.82 11.90
C SER A 214 9.03 -12.61 11.01
N THR A 215 9.78 -13.68 10.83
CA THR A 215 10.97 -13.74 9.98
C THR A 215 10.81 -14.91 9.01
N LEU A 216 10.92 -14.63 7.72
CA LEU A 216 10.86 -15.63 6.65
C LEU A 216 12.23 -15.76 6.00
N GLN A 217 12.80 -16.94 6.09
CA GLN A 217 14.05 -17.33 5.43
C GLN A 217 13.69 -18.19 4.21
N LEU A 218 13.20 -17.55 3.15
CA LEU A 218 12.82 -18.24 1.92
C LEU A 218 14.02 -18.50 1.00
N ASP A 219 15.16 -17.90 1.31
CA ASP A 219 16.42 -18.03 0.59
C ASP A 219 17.61 -17.92 1.58
N PRO A 220 18.71 -18.69 1.37
CA PRO A 220 19.87 -18.64 2.27
C PRO A 220 20.50 -17.25 2.44
N GLU A 221 20.44 -16.40 1.41
CA GLU A 221 21.15 -15.10 1.39
C GLU A 221 20.23 -13.91 1.71
N LEU A 222 18.91 -14.13 1.80
CA LEU A 222 17.91 -13.08 2.02
C LEU A 222 16.92 -13.48 3.11
N THR A 223 16.82 -12.63 4.13
CA THR A 223 15.80 -12.72 5.17
C THR A 223 14.78 -11.61 4.99
N ILE A 224 13.49 -11.95 5.03
CA ILE A 224 12.36 -11.01 4.96
C ILE A 224 11.71 -10.97 6.35
N HIS A 225 11.72 -9.80 6.99
CA HIS A 225 11.01 -9.54 8.24
C HIS A 225 9.69 -8.85 7.95
N LEU A 226 8.60 -9.34 8.53
CA LEU A 226 7.32 -8.64 8.58
C LEU A 226 7.22 -7.94 9.93
N LEU A 227 7.02 -6.64 9.90
CA LEU A 227 7.18 -5.75 11.05
C LEU A 227 5.90 -4.93 11.26
N PRO A 228 5.67 -4.44 12.49
CA PRO A 228 4.55 -3.55 12.74
C PRO A 228 4.62 -2.27 11.92
N ALA A 229 3.45 -1.83 11.46
CA ALA A 229 3.18 -0.50 10.95
C ALA A 229 1.95 0.06 11.69
N ARG A 230 1.75 1.37 11.69
CA ARG A 230 0.61 2.02 12.34
C ARG A 230 -0.36 2.51 11.29
N HIS A 231 -1.29 1.63 10.87
CA HIS A 231 -2.20 1.91 9.77
C HIS A 231 -3.51 1.14 9.93
N TYR A 232 -4.18 0.84 8.84
CA TYR A 232 -5.39 0.02 8.78
C TYR A 232 -5.48 -0.70 7.44
N SER A 233 -6.43 -1.62 7.30
CA SER A 233 -6.69 -2.32 6.05
C SER A 233 -8.17 -2.25 5.65
N GLY A 234 -8.47 -2.53 4.38
CA GLY A 234 -9.84 -2.65 3.87
C GLY A 234 -10.04 -2.12 2.46
N ARG A 235 -10.76 -2.87 1.65
CA ARG A 235 -11.07 -2.52 0.26
C ARG A 235 -12.51 -2.09 0.03
N LEU A 236 -13.45 -2.48 0.91
CA LEU A 236 -14.88 -2.19 0.79
C LEU A 236 -15.48 -1.85 2.17
N PHE A 237 -16.41 -2.67 2.61
CA PHE A 237 -17.23 -2.38 3.80
C PHE A 237 -16.65 -2.89 5.11
N LYS A 238 -15.77 -3.91 5.04
CA LYS A 238 -15.12 -4.47 6.23
C LYS A 238 -13.67 -4.00 6.28
N LYS A 239 -13.33 -3.30 7.36
CA LYS A 239 -11.97 -2.87 7.66
C LYS A 239 -11.26 -3.91 8.52
N ASN A 240 -9.93 -3.87 8.50
CA ASN A 240 -9.04 -4.59 9.42
C ASN A 240 -9.22 -6.12 9.40
N GLN A 241 -9.62 -6.69 8.25
CA GLN A 241 -9.73 -8.14 8.09
C GLN A 241 -8.41 -8.77 7.62
N THR A 242 -7.46 -7.95 7.19
CA THR A 242 -6.11 -8.32 6.78
C THR A 242 -5.10 -7.50 7.58
N LEU A 243 -3.92 -8.04 7.81
CA LEU A 243 -2.86 -7.37 8.57
C LEU A 243 -2.00 -6.50 7.65
N TRP A 244 -1.81 -5.24 7.99
CA TRP A 244 -0.85 -4.32 7.35
C TRP A 244 0.54 -4.50 7.97
N VAL A 245 1.59 -4.41 7.17
CA VAL A 245 2.96 -4.69 7.58
C VAL A 245 3.97 -3.73 6.97
N ALA A 246 5.04 -3.45 7.69
CA ALA A 246 6.30 -2.98 7.16
C ALA A 246 7.21 -4.17 6.84
N PHE A 247 8.19 -3.98 5.95
CA PHE A 247 9.17 -4.99 5.60
C PHE A 247 10.59 -4.55 5.93
N ALA A 248 11.42 -5.46 6.47
CA ALA A 248 12.85 -5.31 6.39
C ALA A 248 13.44 -6.46 5.58
N LEU A 249 14.26 -6.11 4.58
CA LEU A 249 15.00 -7.03 3.72
C LEU A 249 16.43 -7.04 4.19
N LYS A 250 16.89 -8.16 4.73
CA LYS A 250 18.24 -8.30 5.30
C LYS A 250 19.05 -9.31 4.51
N SER A 251 20.15 -8.84 3.96
CA SER A 251 21.23 -9.67 3.40
C SER A 251 22.42 -9.71 4.37
N VAL A 252 23.47 -10.42 4.00
CA VAL A 252 24.75 -10.39 4.76
C VAL A 252 25.36 -9.00 4.81
N ARG A 253 25.11 -8.16 3.77
CA ARG A 253 25.78 -6.86 3.60
C ARG A 253 24.91 -5.67 3.98
N GLN A 254 23.60 -5.76 3.79
CA GLN A 254 22.70 -4.62 3.87
C GLN A 254 21.36 -4.99 4.52
N THR A 255 20.77 -4.00 5.16
CA THR A 255 19.39 -4.05 5.66
C THR A 255 18.60 -2.87 5.07
N LEU A 256 17.57 -3.18 4.28
CA LEU A 256 16.66 -2.19 3.70
C LEU A 256 15.32 -2.28 4.45
N PHE A 257 14.74 -1.14 4.79
CA PHE A 257 13.45 -1.06 5.47
C PHE A 257 12.43 -0.32 4.60
N PHE A 258 11.22 -0.85 4.51
CA PHE A 258 10.07 -0.28 3.80
C PHE A 258 8.90 -0.20 4.79
N SER A 259 8.46 1.01 5.12
CA SER A 259 7.41 1.20 6.13
C SER A 259 6.04 0.66 5.71
N GLY A 260 5.79 0.47 4.40
CA GLY A 260 4.43 0.50 3.90
C GLY A 260 3.80 1.84 4.28
N ASP A 261 2.49 1.86 4.49
CA ASP A 261 1.82 3.03 5.07
C ASP A 261 1.86 2.96 6.59
N SER A 262 2.29 4.05 7.21
CA SER A 262 2.40 4.11 8.66
C SER A 262 2.39 5.52 9.21
N GLY A 263 1.60 5.77 10.23
CA GLY A 263 1.81 6.89 11.14
C GLY A 263 3.04 6.64 12.04
N TYR A 264 3.55 7.73 12.62
CA TYR A 264 4.65 7.65 13.56
C TYR A 264 4.23 6.92 14.87
N GLY A 265 5.14 6.14 15.43
CA GLY A 265 4.95 5.43 16.69
C GLY A 265 6.25 4.81 17.20
N ARG A 266 6.22 4.31 18.44
CA ARG A 266 7.38 3.69 19.10
C ARG A 266 7.94 2.46 18.37
N HIS A 267 7.16 1.85 17.50
CA HIS A 267 7.59 0.67 16.73
C HIS A 267 8.85 0.95 15.89
N PHE A 268 9.07 2.19 15.41
CA PHE A 268 10.31 2.54 14.68
C PHE A 268 11.56 2.38 15.58
N ALA A 269 11.52 2.89 16.81
CA ALA A 269 12.61 2.73 17.76
C ALA A 269 12.80 1.26 18.16
N ASP A 270 11.72 0.49 18.32
CA ASP A 270 11.78 -0.95 18.61
C ASP A 270 12.44 -1.73 17.46
N ILE A 271 12.10 -1.39 16.22
CA ILE A 271 12.70 -1.98 15.00
C ILE A 271 14.19 -1.60 14.92
N GLY A 272 14.54 -0.32 15.13
CA GLY A 272 15.91 0.17 15.10
C GLY A 272 16.80 -0.53 16.10
N ARG A 273 16.33 -0.79 17.33
CA ARG A 273 17.06 -1.57 18.33
C ARG A 273 17.30 -3.02 17.93
N ARG A 274 16.38 -3.63 17.15
CA ARG A 274 16.45 -5.05 16.78
C ARG A 274 17.21 -5.31 15.49
N LEU A 275 17.08 -4.44 14.51
CA LEU A 275 17.56 -4.65 13.15
C LEU A 275 18.55 -3.59 12.68
N GLY A 276 18.66 -2.47 13.39
CA GLY A 276 19.57 -1.37 13.04
C GLY A 276 21.05 -1.72 13.18
N PRO A 277 21.93 -0.93 12.57
CA PRO A 277 21.56 0.19 11.69
C PRO A 277 20.93 -0.26 10.38
N ILE A 278 19.95 0.53 9.89
CA ILE A 278 19.30 0.33 8.60
C ILE A 278 20.09 1.09 7.53
N ASP A 279 20.44 0.44 6.41
CA ASP A 279 21.21 1.10 5.36
C ASP A 279 20.35 2.07 4.53
N LEU A 280 19.11 1.69 4.24
CA LEU A 280 18.12 2.55 3.58
C LEU A 280 16.74 2.34 4.22
N ALA A 281 16.16 3.42 4.74
CA ALA A 281 14.76 3.45 5.19
C ALA A 281 13.89 4.17 4.14
N VAL A 282 12.92 3.45 3.58
CA VAL A 282 11.91 3.96 2.68
C VAL A 282 10.66 4.21 3.50
N LEU A 283 10.29 5.49 3.71
CA LEU A 283 9.32 5.90 4.71
C LEU A 283 8.14 6.67 4.12
N ASP A 284 6.93 6.25 4.49
CA ASP A 284 5.68 6.97 4.21
C ASP A 284 5.74 8.39 4.77
N MET A 285 5.49 9.37 3.91
CA MET A 285 5.38 10.79 4.31
C MET A 285 4.60 11.62 3.30
N GLY A 286 3.88 10.96 2.39
CA GLY A 286 3.32 11.62 1.21
C GLY A 286 1.86 12.01 1.32
N GLN A 287 1.07 11.34 2.14
CA GLN A 287 -0.39 11.52 2.19
C GLN A 287 -0.87 11.89 3.61
N TYR A 288 -0.06 12.70 4.31
CA TYR A 288 -0.40 13.21 5.65
C TYR A 288 -1.52 14.25 5.61
N ASP A 289 -2.33 14.30 6.67
CA ASP A 289 -3.37 15.31 6.86
C ASP A 289 -3.68 15.41 8.37
N PRO A 290 -3.93 16.62 8.91
CA PRO A 290 -4.29 16.79 10.32
C PRO A 290 -5.57 16.05 10.76
N ARG A 291 -6.38 15.59 9.80
CA ARG A 291 -7.59 14.80 10.07
C ARG A 291 -7.32 13.31 10.28
N TRP A 292 -6.13 12.81 9.85
CA TRP A 292 -5.67 11.44 10.07
C TRP A 292 -4.18 11.33 10.43
N PRO A 293 -3.75 12.04 11.48
CA PRO A 293 -2.32 12.19 11.84
C PRO A 293 -1.67 10.89 12.35
N LEU A 294 -2.46 9.85 12.61
CA LEU A 294 -1.98 8.62 13.22
C LEU A 294 -1.71 7.48 12.23
N ILE A 295 -2.09 7.65 10.95
CA ILE A 295 -1.99 6.58 9.94
C ILE A 295 -1.04 6.91 8.79
N HIS A 296 -0.57 8.15 8.68
CA HIS A 296 0.48 8.60 7.78
C HIS A 296 1.38 9.59 8.50
N MET A 297 2.68 9.47 8.32
CA MET A 297 3.65 10.40 8.91
C MET A 297 3.68 11.74 8.16
N THR A 298 3.90 12.82 8.89
CA THR A 298 4.43 14.05 8.30
C THR A 298 5.91 13.84 7.91
N PRO A 299 6.47 14.68 7.01
CA PRO A 299 7.89 14.60 6.67
C PRO A 299 8.82 14.74 7.89
N GLU A 300 8.47 15.57 8.87
CA GLU A 300 9.23 15.74 10.11
C GLU A 300 9.19 14.47 10.99
N GLU A 301 8.03 13.80 11.06
CA GLU A 301 7.90 12.51 11.75
C GLU A 301 8.67 11.41 11.03
N ALA A 302 8.71 11.43 9.69
CA ALA A 302 9.52 10.48 8.92
C ALA A 302 11.02 10.68 9.14
N ALA A 303 11.49 11.93 9.22
CA ALA A 303 12.87 12.23 9.60
C ALA A 303 13.20 11.67 11.00
N LYS A 304 12.29 11.83 11.96
CA LYS A 304 12.43 11.24 13.31
C LYS A 304 12.38 9.71 13.28
N ALA A 305 11.50 9.11 12.48
CA ALA A 305 11.45 7.66 12.32
C ALA A 305 12.76 7.09 11.73
N ALA A 306 13.41 7.83 10.81
CA ALA A 306 14.71 7.44 10.28
C ALA A 306 15.81 7.46 11.38
N GLU A 307 15.79 8.45 12.26
CA GLU A 307 16.68 8.48 13.43
C GLU A 307 16.42 7.29 14.39
N ASP A 308 15.15 7.02 14.71
CA ASP A 308 14.74 5.90 15.54
C ASP A 308 15.16 4.53 14.95
N LEU A 309 15.12 4.40 13.63
CA LEU A 309 15.60 3.22 12.88
C LEU A 309 17.12 3.15 12.79
N GLN A 310 17.84 4.18 13.21
CA GLN A 310 19.29 4.34 12.99
C GLN A 310 19.62 4.24 11.49
N ALA A 311 18.81 4.83 10.65
CA ALA A 311 18.96 4.75 9.21
C ALA A 311 20.13 5.60 8.71
N ARG A 312 20.94 5.05 7.79
CA ARG A 312 22.04 5.77 7.13
C ARG A 312 21.55 6.66 5.99
N ALA A 313 20.45 6.25 5.38
CA ALA A 313 19.79 7.00 4.32
C ALA A 313 18.28 6.87 4.43
N LEU A 314 17.56 7.96 4.09
CA LEU A 314 16.11 8.00 4.01
C LEU A 314 15.69 8.22 2.55
N MET A 315 14.70 7.46 2.10
CA MET A 315 14.03 7.65 0.82
C MET A 315 12.56 7.96 1.07
N PRO A 316 12.03 9.10 0.58
CA PRO A 316 10.61 9.44 0.66
C PRO A 316 9.72 8.44 -0.06
N ALA A 317 8.60 8.09 0.55
CA ALA A 317 7.60 7.16 0.02
C ALA A 317 6.18 7.75 0.05
N HIS A 318 5.25 7.08 -0.66
CA HIS A 318 3.82 7.37 -0.67
C HIS A 318 3.50 8.74 -1.26
N LEU A 319 4.22 9.13 -2.32
CA LEU A 319 4.09 10.44 -2.98
C LEU A 319 4.36 10.36 -4.50
N GLY A 320 4.18 11.48 -5.19
CA GLY A 320 4.62 11.64 -6.59
C GLY A 320 3.81 10.89 -7.65
N LYS A 321 2.64 10.33 -7.31
CA LYS A 321 1.80 9.59 -8.27
C LYS A 321 0.30 9.85 -8.10
N PHE A 322 -0.20 9.88 -6.88
CA PHE A 322 -1.61 10.12 -6.57
C PHE A 322 -1.74 11.28 -5.58
N ALA A 323 -2.85 12.01 -5.67
CA ALA A 323 -3.25 13.00 -4.68
C ALA A 323 -4.36 12.40 -3.80
N LEU A 324 -3.98 11.75 -2.69
CA LEU A 324 -4.92 11.16 -1.73
C LEU A 324 -5.16 12.07 -0.52
N ALA A 325 -4.24 13.00 -0.25
CA ALA A 325 -4.37 14.05 0.75
C ALA A 325 -4.48 15.44 0.10
N ASN A 326 -5.00 16.42 0.85
CA ASN A 326 -5.28 17.76 0.32
C ASN A 326 -4.16 18.74 0.66
N HIS A 327 -2.99 18.59 0.05
CA HIS A 327 -1.85 19.50 0.13
C HIS A 327 -1.12 19.58 -1.22
N PRO A 328 -0.25 20.58 -1.47
CA PRO A 328 0.56 20.64 -2.69
C PRO A 328 1.37 19.37 -2.88
N TRP A 329 1.41 18.84 -4.13
CA TRP A 329 2.08 17.56 -4.41
C TRP A 329 3.58 17.55 -4.10
N MET A 330 4.24 18.72 -4.14
CA MET A 330 5.66 18.88 -3.79
C MET A 330 5.91 19.06 -2.29
N ALA A 331 4.90 19.45 -1.51
CA ALA A 331 5.06 19.77 -0.08
C ALA A 331 5.78 18.68 0.73
N PRO A 332 5.55 17.37 0.51
CA PRO A 332 6.31 16.35 1.22
C PRO A 332 7.82 16.42 0.96
N LEU A 333 8.23 16.66 -0.29
CA LEU A 333 9.66 16.74 -0.67
C LEU A 333 10.33 18.00 -0.13
N ASP A 334 9.65 19.15 -0.22
CA ASP A 334 10.16 20.41 0.32
C ASP A 334 10.36 20.32 1.84
N ARG A 335 9.38 19.75 2.56
CA ARG A 335 9.42 19.62 4.02
C ARG A 335 10.46 18.61 4.50
N ILE A 336 10.60 17.46 3.82
CA ILE A 336 11.62 16.48 4.24
C ILE A 336 13.03 17.01 3.98
N SER A 337 13.24 17.75 2.90
CA SER A 337 14.53 18.41 2.64
C SER A 337 14.92 19.33 3.80
N LEU A 338 13.98 20.15 4.30
CA LEU A 338 14.21 21.02 5.46
C LEU A 338 14.39 20.23 6.76
N ALA A 339 13.59 19.18 6.98
CA ALA A 339 13.64 18.39 8.20
C ALA A 339 14.91 17.51 8.31
N SER A 340 15.57 17.21 7.19
CA SER A 340 16.81 16.45 7.12
C SER A 340 18.08 17.29 6.94
N ASP A 341 17.94 18.62 6.88
CA ASP A 341 19.09 19.51 6.72
C ASP A 341 20.06 19.37 7.92
N GLY A 342 21.34 19.11 7.60
CA GLY A 342 22.39 18.91 8.58
C GLY A 342 22.38 17.55 9.31
N LYS A 343 21.58 16.56 8.85
CA LYS A 343 21.50 15.21 9.44
C LYS A 343 22.16 14.14 8.59
#